data_178c288fe2aace7a76ed1d1ef9f809fc
#
_entry.id   178c288fe2aace7a76ed1d1ef9f809fc
#
_cell.length_a   1.000
_cell.length_b   1.000
_cell.length_c   1.000
_cell.angle_alpha   90.00
_cell.angle_beta   90.00
_cell.angle_gamma   90.00
#
_symmetry.space_group_name_H-M   'P 1'
#
loop_
_entity.id
_entity.type
_entity.pdbx_description
1 polymer ?
#
loop_
_entity_poly.entity_id
_entity_poly.type
_entity_poly.pdbx_seq_one_letter_code
_entity_poly.pdbx_strand_id
1 'polypeptide(L)'
;YWRDPRPGLEPGTPGAEPTNWESFFGGSAWEYDPTSGQYYLHLFAREQPDLNWENPQVRDAVYDMMNWWLDRGVDGFRVDAIDVISKRPGLPDGGPARAPFGVGHECFADGPRLHEFLQEMHERTFALHPGTFTVGEASNASPESALLFCDPARREFNMLIQFEHVNLGQENGKFSPRPLADGELADVLTRWQETLGERGWNALYLENHDQPRAVARFGDPQKAWFESATALATAYFLQRGTPFIYQGQEIGMLGGQFTRPTDFRDVESLNYLRAHTG
;
A
#
# COMPACT_ATOMS: atom_id res chain seq x y z
N TYR A 1 4.76 -15.87 -7.80
CA TYR A 1 4.37 -16.27 -9.16
C TYR A 1 5.61 -16.48 -10.01
N TRP A 2 5.69 -17.61 -10.73
CA TRP A 2 6.76 -17.95 -11.68
C TRP A 2 6.19 -18.09 -13.08
N ARG A 3 6.91 -17.62 -14.10
CA ARG A 3 6.52 -17.72 -15.51
C ARG A 3 7.74 -17.92 -16.41
N ASP A 4 7.51 -18.60 -17.51
CA ASP A 4 8.50 -18.71 -18.58
C ASP A 4 8.68 -17.37 -19.30
N PRO A 5 9.87 -17.14 -19.90
CA PRO A 5 10.09 -16.01 -20.78
C PRO A 5 9.07 -15.94 -21.91
N ARG A 6 8.86 -14.76 -22.49
CA ARG A 6 8.06 -14.63 -23.71
C ARG A 6 8.61 -15.51 -24.83
N PRO A 7 7.75 -16.24 -25.54
CA PRO A 7 8.17 -17.13 -26.60
C PRO A 7 8.98 -16.39 -27.68
N GLY A 8 10.10 -17.01 -28.09
CA GLY A 8 10.95 -16.49 -29.17
C GLY A 8 11.93 -15.37 -28.78
N LEU A 9 11.99 -15.01 -27.51
CA LEU A 9 12.96 -14.05 -26.99
C LEU A 9 14.00 -14.75 -26.12
N GLU A 10 15.21 -14.21 -26.05
CA GLU A 10 16.28 -14.74 -25.22
C GLU A 10 15.99 -14.42 -23.74
N PRO A 11 15.96 -15.43 -22.86
CA PRO A 11 15.71 -15.21 -21.43
C PRO A 11 16.71 -14.25 -20.79
N GLY A 12 16.24 -13.36 -19.90
CA GLY A 12 17.09 -12.38 -19.23
C GLY A 12 17.42 -11.14 -20.06
N THR A 13 16.87 -11.04 -21.29
CA THR A 13 17.02 -9.83 -22.11
C THR A 13 15.79 -8.92 -22.02
N PRO A 14 15.94 -7.60 -22.20
CA PRO A 14 14.79 -6.68 -22.18
C PRO A 14 13.72 -7.05 -23.20
N GLY A 15 12.48 -7.11 -22.75
CA GLY A 15 11.31 -7.52 -23.52
C GLY A 15 10.96 -9.00 -23.42
N ALA A 16 11.84 -9.82 -22.82
CA ALA A 16 11.56 -11.24 -22.56
C ALA A 16 10.74 -11.48 -21.28
N GLU A 17 10.46 -10.44 -20.51
CA GLU A 17 9.61 -10.51 -19.31
C GLU A 17 8.22 -11.04 -19.67
N PRO A 18 7.59 -11.86 -18.80
CA PRO A 18 6.29 -12.48 -19.07
C PRO A 18 5.17 -11.50 -19.39
N THR A 19 5.17 -10.33 -18.73
CA THR A 19 4.24 -9.23 -18.99
C THR A 19 4.99 -7.90 -18.97
N ASN A 20 4.31 -6.83 -19.37
CA ASN A 20 4.83 -5.47 -19.34
C ASN A 20 4.63 -4.75 -18.01
N TRP A 21 4.35 -5.46 -16.91
CA TRP A 21 4.05 -4.85 -15.62
C TRP A 21 5.25 -4.16 -15.01
N GLU A 22 5.00 -3.02 -14.41
CA GLU A 22 5.99 -2.24 -13.67
C GLU A 22 5.83 -2.44 -12.17
N SER A 23 6.97 -2.52 -11.47
CA SER A 23 7.03 -2.51 -10.01
C SER A 23 6.64 -1.14 -9.46
N PHE A 24 6.03 -1.09 -8.26
CA PHE A 24 5.79 0.16 -7.53
C PHE A 24 7.06 0.99 -7.30
N PHE A 25 8.22 0.33 -7.25
CA PHE A 25 9.51 0.99 -7.06
C PHE A 25 10.25 1.29 -8.37
N GLY A 26 9.53 1.17 -9.49
CA GLY A 26 10.04 1.43 -10.84
C GLY A 26 10.77 0.23 -11.46
N GLY A 27 10.77 0.21 -12.79
CA GLY A 27 11.32 -0.89 -13.59
C GLY A 27 10.35 -2.06 -13.74
N SER A 28 10.83 -3.16 -14.33
CA SER A 28 10.03 -4.37 -14.53
C SER A 28 9.58 -4.96 -13.19
N ALA A 29 8.34 -5.46 -13.13
CA ALA A 29 7.85 -6.28 -12.02
C ALA A 29 8.31 -7.75 -12.10
N TRP A 30 9.17 -8.09 -13.05
CA TRP A 30 9.67 -9.43 -13.27
C TRP A 30 11.19 -9.49 -13.20
N GLU A 31 11.73 -10.39 -12.39
CA GLU A 31 13.16 -10.65 -12.30
C GLU A 31 13.47 -12.04 -12.84
N TYR A 32 14.50 -12.13 -13.69
CA TYR A 32 14.94 -13.39 -14.27
C TYR A 32 15.85 -14.17 -13.30
N ASP A 33 15.50 -15.42 -13.05
CA ASP A 33 16.37 -16.36 -12.31
C ASP A 33 17.08 -17.31 -13.29
N PRO A 34 18.39 -17.16 -13.48
CA PRO A 34 19.15 -18.02 -14.39
C PRO A 34 19.24 -19.49 -13.93
N THR A 35 18.95 -19.75 -12.63
CA THR A 35 18.98 -21.11 -12.09
C THR A 35 17.79 -21.93 -12.54
N SER A 36 16.61 -21.34 -12.51
CA SER A 36 15.37 -21.98 -12.96
C SER A 36 15.08 -21.76 -14.45
N GLY A 37 15.68 -20.73 -15.07
CA GLY A 37 15.37 -20.30 -16.43
C GLY A 37 14.03 -19.55 -16.53
N GLN A 38 13.45 -19.15 -15.42
CA GLN A 38 12.14 -18.50 -15.34
C GLN A 38 12.25 -17.09 -14.76
N TYR A 39 11.15 -16.34 -14.85
CA TYR A 39 10.96 -15.07 -14.17
C TYR A 39 10.05 -15.26 -12.95
N TYR A 40 10.35 -14.55 -11.86
CA TYR A 40 9.43 -14.40 -10.74
C TYR A 40 8.88 -12.98 -10.65
N LEU A 41 7.62 -12.88 -10.21
CA LEU A 41 6.94 -11.61 -10.00
C LEU A 41 7.37 -10.96 -8.69
N HIS A 42 7.63 -9.65 -8.73
CA HIS A 42 7.85 -8.79 -7.56
C HIS A 42 7.20 -7.41 -7.81
N LEU A 43 6.10 -7.13 -7.18
CA LEU A 43 5.44 -5.82 -7.33
C LEU A 43 6.16 -4.69 -6.59
N PHE A 44 7.02 -5.04 -5.64
CA PHE A 44 7.87 -4.14 -4.86
C PHE A 44 9.35 -4.39 -5.19
N ALA A 45 10.22 -4.51 -4.18
CA ALA A 45 11.62 -4.83 -4.43
C ALA A 45 11.79 -6.25 -4.96
N ARG A 46 12.83 -6.48 -5.77
CA ARG A 46 13.15 -7.82 -6.30
C ARG A 46 13.42 -8.86 -5.21
N GLU A 47 13.81 -8.42 -4.02
CA GLU A 47 13.99 -9.25 -2.83
C GLU A 47 12.65 -9.62 -2.15
N GLN A 48 11.51 -9.13 -2.67
CA GLN A 48 10.16 -9.35 -2.17
C GLN A 48 9.31 -10.07 -3.23
N PRO A 49 9.54 -11.37 -3.51
CA PRO A 49 8.78 -12.10 -4.52
C PRO A 49 7.31 -12.23 -4.11
N ASP A 50 6.40 -11.99 -5.06
CA ASP A 50 4.95 -12.14 -4.86
C ASP A 50 4.57 -13.60 -4.68
N LEU A 51 3.91 -13.92 -3.58
CA LEU A 51 3.34 -15.23 -3.30
C LEU A 51 2.12 -15.50 -4.20
N ASN A 52 2.00 -16.72 -4.69
CA ASN A 52 0.88 -17.13 -5.53
C ASN A 52 -0.36 -17.46 -4.68
N TRP A 53 -1.21 -16.47 -4.41
CA TRP A 53 -2.46 -16.64 -3.64
C TRP A 53 -3.50 -17.54 -4.32
N GLU A 54 -3.37 -17.82 -5.61
CA GLU A 54 -4.21 -18.82 -6.28
C GLU A 54 -3.88 -20.25 -5.83
N ASN A 55 -2.67 -20.47 -5.30
CA ASN A 55 -2.27 -21.76 -4.75
C ASN A 55 -2.82 -21.92 -3.31
N PRO A 56 -3.73 -22.87 -3.05
CA PRO A 56 -4.29 -23.08 -1.71
C PRO A 56 -3.23 -23.43 -0.65
N GLN A 57 -2.13 -24.10 -1.04
CA GLN A 57 -1.06 -24.40 -0.09
C GLN A 57 -0.33 -23.15 0.41
N VAL A 58 -0.25 -22.10 -0.41
CA VAL A 58 0.28 -20.79 0.02
C VAL A 58 -0.64 -20.17 1.04
N ARG A 59 -1.95 -20.17 0.77
CA ARG A 59 -2.94 -19.64 1.72
C ARG A 59 -2.95 -20.41 3.03
N ASP A 60 -2.92 -21.74 2.97
CA ASP A 60 -2.82 -22.60 4.15
C ASP A 60 -1.60 -22.22 5.02
N ALA A 61 -0.42 -22.11 4.41
CA ALA A 61 0.80 -21.76 5.11
C ALA A 61 0.76 -20.36 5.74
N VAL A 62 0.12 -19.39 5.07
CA VAL A 62 -0.07 -18.03 5.61
C VAL A 62 -1.02 -18.06 6.80
N TYR A 63 -2.16 -18.76 6.70
CA TYR A 63 -3.13 -18.85 7.81
C TYR A 63 -2.56 -19.62 9.00
N ASP A 64 -1.80 -20.68 8.77
CA ASP A 64 -1.09 -21.42 9.83
C ASP A 64 -0.09 -20.50 10.55
N MET A 65 0.67 -19.69 9.82
CA MET A 65 1.58 -18.69 10.40
C MET A 65 0.83 -17.64 11.22
N MET A 66 -0.31 -17.12 10.73
CA MET A 66 -1.12 -16.15 11.45
C MET A 66 -1.68 -16.75 12.76
N ASN A 67 -2.25 -17.96 12.71
CA ASN A 67 -2.74 -18.67 13.88
C ASN A 67 -1.62 -18.94 14.89
N TRP A 68 -0.44 -19.31 14.41
CA TRP A 68 0.73 -19.53 15.26
C TRP A 68 1.09 -18.28 16.11
N TRP A 69 0.96 -17.08 15.54
CA TRP A 69 1.17 -15.82 16.27
C TRP A 69 0.01 -15.51 17.22
N LEU A 70 -1.24 -15.70 16.79
CA LEU A 70 -2.43 -15.47 17.62
C LEU A 70 -2.44 -16.38 18.84
N ASP A 71 -2.08 -17.67 18.70
CA ASP A 71 -1.95 -18.63 19.79
C ASP A 71 -0.87 -18.22 20.82
N ARG A 72 0.06 -17.35 20.43
CA ARG A 72 1.11 -16.80 21.30
C ARG A 72 0.73 -15.48 21.96
N GLY A 73 -0.47 -15.02 21.74
CA GLY A 73 -1.02 -13.84 22.40
C GLY A 73 -0.76 -12.53 21.65
N VAL A 74 -0.52 -12.59 20.33
CA VAL A 74 -0.59 -11.39 19.48
C VAL A 74 -2.05 -10.98 19.36
N ASP A 75 -2.35 -9.70 19.62
CA ASP A 75 -3.73 -9.19 19.66
C ASP A 75 -4.33 -8.91 18.28
N GLY A 76 -3.52 -8.92 17.22
CA GLY A 76 -4.01 -8.66 15.87
C GLY A 76 -2.92 -8.42 14.84
N PHE A 77 -3.34 -8.03 13.64
CA PHE A 77 -2.45 -7.81 12.50
C PHE A 77 -2.75 -6.50 11.76
N ARG A 78 -1.70 -5.80 11.39
CA ARG A 78 -1.71 -4.92 10.23
C ARG A 78 -1.26 -5.74 9.03
N VAL A 79 -2.09 -5.83 8.00
CA VAL A 79 -1.85 -6.62 6.81
C VAL A 79 -1.44 -5.70 5.67
N ASP A 80 -0.20 -5.86 5.25
CA ASP A 80 0.50 -5.01 4.28
C ASP A 80 -0.01 -5.24 2.87
N ALA A 81 -0.16 -4.16 2.08
CA ALA A 81 -0.43 -4.18 0.63
C ALA A 81 -1.49 -5.21 0.22
N ILE A 82 -2.60 -5.28 0.99
CA ILE A 82 -3.57 -6.37 0.88
C ILE A 82 -4.37 -6.34 -0.42
N ASP A 83 -4.51 -5.18 -1.05
CA ASP A 83 -5.24 -4.96 -2.29
C ASP A 83 -4.56 -5.53 -3.54
N VAL A 84 -3.32 -6.00 -3.41
CA VAL A 84 -2.56 -6.57 -4.54
C VAL A 84 -2.34 -8.09 -4.47
N ILE A 85 -2.97 -8.82 -3.55
CA ILE A 85 -2.77 -10.28 -3.45
C ILE A 85 -3.48 -11.07 -4.55
N SER A 86 -4.56 -10.54 -5.14
CA SER A 86 -5.31 -11.16 -6.24
C SER A 86 -4.93 -10.51 -7.57
N LYS A 87 -4.56 -11.31 -8.56
CA LYS A 87 -4.19 -10.87 -9.89
C LYS A 87 -5.25 -11.27 -10.92
N ARG A 88 -5.29 -10.60 -12.07
CA ARG A 88 -6.12 -11.05 -13.19
C ARG A 88 -5.67 -12.43 -13.66
N PRO A 89 -6.61 -13.37 -13.89
CA PRO A 89 -6.29 -14.70 -14.40
C PRO A 89 -5.48 -14.66 -15.70
N GLY A 90 -4.47 -15.52 -15.79
CA GLY A 90 -3.60 -15.59 -16.97
C GLY A 90 -2.48 -14.56 -16.98
N LEU A 91 -2.50 -13.57 -16.09
CA LEU A 91 -1.53 -12.47 -16.00
C LEU A 91 -1.34 -11.79 -17.37
N PRO A 92 -2.35 -11.09 -17.90
CA PRO A 92 -2.26 -10.43 -19.20
C PRO A 92 -1.33 -9.21 -19.15
N ASP A 93 -0.85 -8.76 -20.30
CA ASP A 93 -0.23 -7.44 -20.42
C ASP A 93 -1.21 -6.35 -19.97
N GLY A 94 -0.70 -5.35 -19.28
CA GLY A 94 -1.44 -4.17 -18.85
C GLY A 94 -1.52 -3.10 -19.93
N GLY A 95 -2.49 -2.20 -19.75
CA GLY A 95 -2.61 -0.97 -20.52
C GLY A 95 -1.51 0.05 -20.17
N PRO A 96 -1.56 1.25 -20.76
CA PRO A 96 -0.59 2.31 -20.46
C PRO A 96 -0.64 2.72 -18.99
N ALA A 97 0.51 3.17 -18.48
CA ALA A 97 0.62 3.70 -17.13
C ALA A 97 -0.43 4.78 -16.86
N ARG A 98 -0.99 4.78 -15.66
CA ARG A 98 -1.92 5.79 -15.16
C ARG A 98 -1.37 6.37 -13.86
N ALA A 99 -0.92 7.61 -13.89
CA ALA A 99 -0.39 8.24 -12.69
C ALA A 99 -1.39 8.14 -11.49
N PRO A 100 -0.92 7.85 -10.29
CA PRO A 100 0.48 7.69 -9.89
C PRO A 100 1.07 6.27 -10.12
N PHE A 101 0.34 5.37 -10.75
CA PHE A 101 0.68 3.96 -10.89
C PHE A 101 1.34 3.65 -12.24
N GLY A 102 2.21 2.64 -12.24
CA GLY A 102 2.89 2.13 -13.42
C GLY A 102 2.02 1.29 -14.35
N VAL A 103 2.64 0.75 -15.39
CA VAL A 103 1.99 -0.13 -16.36
C VAL A 103 1.51 -1.43 -15.69
N GLY A 104 0.31 -1.87 -16.02
CA GLY A 104 -0.24 -3.14 -15.56
C GLY A 104 -0.91 -3.10 -14.19
N HIS A 105 -0.97 -1.94 -13.53
CA HIS A 105 -1.59 -1.78 -12.22
C HIS A 105 -3.00 -2.37 -12.15
N GLU A 106 -3.83 -2.16 -13.16
CA GLU A 106 -5.19 -2.71 -13.27
C GLU A 106 -5.25 -4.23 -13.41
N CYS A 107 -4.10 -4.89 -13.59
CA CYS A 107 -4.00 -6.34 -13.69
C CYS A 107 -3.64 -7.02 -12.36
N PHE A 108 -3.09 -6.27 -11.42
CA PHE A 108 -2.63 -6.83 -10.15
C PHE A 108 -3.21 -6.15 -8.90
N ALA A 109 -3.88 -5.01 -9.04
CA ALA A 109 -4.59 -4.35 -7.94
C ALA A 109 -6.09 -4.71 -7.97
N ASP A 110 -6.69 -4.85 -6.81
CA ASP A 110 -8.12 -5.17 -6.61
C ASP A 110 -8.61 -6.33 -7.50
N GLY A 111 -7.80 -7.37 -7.60
CA GLY A 111 -8.08 -8.50 -8.46
C GLY A 111 -9.37 -9.24 -8.09
N PRO A 112 -9.92 -10.06 -9.02
CA PRO A 112 -11.30 -10.57 -8.94
C PRO A 112 -11.59 -11.50 -7.75
N ARG A 113 -10.56 -12.09 -7.13
CA ARG A 113 -10.71 -12.98 -5.98
C ARG A 113 -10.24 -12.36 -4.66
N LEU A 114 -9.94 -11.05 -4.65
CA LEU A 114 -9.41 -10.38 -3.47
C LEU A 114 -10.28 -10.63 -2.24
N HIS A 115 -11.54 -10.26 -2.31
CA HIS A 115 -12.47 -10.38 -1.18
C HIS A 115 -12.79 -11.84 -0.80
N GLU A 116 -12.71 -12.79 -1.76
CA GLU A 116 -12.80 -14.22 -1.46
C GLU A 116 -11.63 -14.64 -0.54
N PHE A 117 -10.40 -14.24 -0.87
CA PHE A 117 -9.23 -14.54 -0.06
C PHE A 117 -9.26 -13.87 1.32
N LEU A 118 -9.79 -12.65 1.42
CA LEU A 118 -9.92 -11.95 2.70
C LEU A 118 -10.96 -12.59 3.61
N GLN A 119 -12.08 -13.03 3.05
CA GLN A 119 -13.11 -13.76 3.80
C GLN A 119 -12.60 -15.13 4.24
N GLU A 120 -11.90 -15.87 3.39
CA GLU A 120 -11.23 -17.11 3.74
C GLU A 120 -10.20 -16.90 4.88
N MET A 121 -9.39 -15.83 4.77
CA MET A 121 -8.45 -15.44 5.83
C MET A 121 -9.19 -15.22 7.16
N HIS A 122 -10.26 -14.43 7.14
CA HIS A 122 -11.05 -14.18 8.36
C HIS A 122 -11.59 -15.46 8.96
N GLU A 123 -12.22 -16.32 8.17
CA GLU A 123 -12.83 -17.58 8.65
C GLU A 123 -11.79 -18.53 9.23
N ARG A 124 -10.61 -18.57 8.65
CA ARG A 124 -9.55 -19.51 9.01
C ARG A 124 -8.58 -19.01 10.07
N THR A 125 -8.65 -17.72 10.42
CA THR A 125 -7.77 -17.09 11.43
C THR A 125 -8.55 -16.28 12.45
N PHE A 126 -9.00 -15.07 12.11
CA PHE A 126 -9.58 -14.12 13.05
C PHE A 126 -10.86 -14.62 13.72
N ALA A 127 -11.69 -15.35 13.00
CA ALA A 127 -12.91 -15.94 13.57
C ALA A 127 -12.64 -17.00 14.65
N LEU A 128 -11.44 -17.62 14.62
CA LEU A 128 -10.99 -18.60 15.60
C LEU A 128 -10.44 -17.95 16.88
N HIS A 129 -10.09 -16.66 16.81
CA HIS A 129 -9.49 -15.87 17.89
C HIS A 129 -10.34 -14.61 18.19
N PRO A 130 -11.48 -14.75 18.90
CA PRO A 130 -12.36 -13.62 19.20
C PRO A 130 -11.63 -12.48 19.91
N GLY A 131 -11.86 -11.26 19.46
CA GLY A 131 -11.17 -10.07 19.98
C GLY A 131 -9.93 -9.66 19.20
N THR A 132 -9.55 -10.41 18.17
CA THR A 132 -8.44 -10.03 17.28
C THR A 132 -8.73 -8.70 16.60
N PHE A 133 -7.76 -7.80 16.65
CA PHE A 133 -7.78 -6.51 15.97
C PHE A 133 -7.13 -6.63 14.59
N THR A 134 -7.77 -6.09 13.55
CA THR A 134 -7.27 -6.21 12.18
C THR A 134 -7.34 -4.88 11.44
N VAL A 135 -6.26 -4.55 10.74
CA VAL A 135 -6.20 -3.39 9.84
C VAL A 135 -5.55 -3.79 8.52
N GLY A 136 -6.27 -3.62 7.41
CA GLY A 136 -5.74 -3.82 6.06
C GLY A 136 -5.12 -2.53 5.55
N GLU A 137 -4.02 -2.63 4.81
CA GLU A 137 -3.50 -1.53 4.03
C GLU A 137 -3.88 -1.72 2.57
N ALA A 138 -4.68 -0.77 2.04
CA ALA A 138 -5.15 -0.80 0.65
C ALA A 138 -4.92 0.56 0.00
N SER A 139 -3.85 0.66 -0.75
CA SER A 139 -3.41 1.91 -1.37
C SER A 139 -4.32 2.40 -2.50
N ASN A 140 -5.10 1.48 -3.07
CA ASN A 140 -6.01 1.73 -4.20
C ASN A 140 -7.45 1.95 -3.77
N ALA A 141 -7.78 1.77 -2.50
CA ALA A 141 -9.16 1.84 -2.04
C ALA A 141 -9.75 3.24 -2.22
N SER A 142 -10.93 3.31 -2.82
CA SER A 142 -11.83 4.47 -2.74
C SER A 142 -12.69 4.38 -1.48
N PRO A 143 -13.32 5.49 -1.05
CA PRO A 143 -14.27 5.44 0.07
C PRO A 143 -15.35 4.36 -0.09
N GLU A 144 -15.85 4.17 -1.32
CA GLU A 144 -16.89 3.18 -1.63
C GLU A 144 -16.35 1.75 -1.56
N SER A 145 -15.16 1.50 -2.14
CA SER A 145 -14.55 0.16 -2.09
C SER A 145 -14.06 -0.20 -0.68
N ALA A 146 -13.71 0.78 0.15
CA ALA A 146 -13.30 0.55 1.52
C ALA A 146 -14.36 -0.19 2.36
N LEU A 147 -15.66 0.02 2.06
CA LEU A 147 -16.73 -0.72 2.71
C LEU A 147 -16.69 -2.22 2.42
N LEU A 148 -16.10 -2.64 1.30
CA LEU A 148 -15.91 -4.07 1.02
C LEU A 148 -14.91 -4.70 1.98
N PHE A 149 -13.95 -3.92 2.48
CA PHE A 149 -12.92 -4.39 3.42
C PHE A 149 -13.35 -4.29 4.88
N CYS A 150 -14.06 -3.19 5.27
CA CYS A 150 -14.26 -2.87 6.69
C CYS A 150 -15.73 -2.77 7.14
N ASP A 151 -16.71 -3.12 6.31
CA ASP A 151 -18.09 -3.34 6.76
C ASP A 151 -18.14 -4.64 7.60
N PRO A 152 -18.58 -4.62 8.87
CA PRO A 152 -18.59 -5.82 9.72
C PRO A 152 -19.38 -7.00 9.13
N ALA A 153 -20.38 -6.73 8.29
CA ALA A 153 -21.15 -7.78 7.62
C ALA A 153 -20.32 -8.58 6.59
N ARG A 154 -19.21 -8.00 6.13
CA ARG A 154 -18.30 -8.61 5.15
C ARG A 154 -17.34 -9.63 5.79
N ARG A 155 -17.01 -9.46 7.06
CA ARG A 155 -16.07 -10.31 7.79
C ARG A 155 -14.70 -10.35 7.12
N GLU A 156 -14.10 -9.18 6.92
CA GLU A 156 -12.75 -9.04 6.37
C GLU A 156 -11.85 -8.37 7.42
N PHE A 157 -11.77 -7.04 7.46
CA PHE A 157 -10.99 -6.29 8.44
C PHE A 157 -11.85 -5.41 9.34
N ASN A 158 -11.31 -5.02 10.51
CA ASN A 158 -11.99 -4.03 11.36
C ASN A 158 -11.89 -2.63 10.78
N MET A 159 -10.76 -2.29 10.13
CA MET A 159 -10.51 -0.98 9.53
C MET A 159 -9.51 -1.07 8.39
N LEU A 160 -9.39 0.05 7.66
CA LEU A 160 -8.54 0.15 6.49
C LEU A 160 -7.64 1.39 6.57
N ILE A 161 -6.34 1.21 6.28
CA ILE A 161 -5.40 2.29 5.96
C ILE A 161 -5.53 2.57 4.47
N GLN A 162 -5.95 3.77 4.12
CA GLN A 162 -6.14 4.24 2.74
C GLN A 162 -5.13 5.35 2.41
N PHE A 163 -4.85 5.58 1.13
CA PHE A 163 -3.77 6.48 0.71
C PHE A 163 -4.25 7.76 0.02
N GLU A 164 -5.54 8.01 -0.11
CA GLU A 164 -6.01 9.14 -0.89
C GLU A 164 -5.50 10.49 -0.35
N HIS A 165 -5.61 10.71 0.98
CA HIS A 165 -5.13 11.96 1.59
C HIS A 165 -3.61 12.10 1.57
N VAL A 166 -2.86 10.99 1.65
CA VAL A 166 -1.39 11.02 1.55
C VAL A 166 -0.88 11.04 0.11
N ASN A 167 -1.72 10.87 -0.88
CA ASN A 167 -1.41 11.08 -2.28
C ASN A 167 -1.74 12.49 -2.77
N LEU A 168 -2.39 13.31 -1.94
CA LEU A 168 -2.64 14.72 -2.27
C LEU A 168 -1.33 15.48 -2.51
N GLY A 169 -1.37 16.50 -3.37
CA GLY A 169 -0.20 17.29 -3.68
C GLY A 169 0.86 16.56 -4.52
N GLN A 170 0.49 15.48 -5.21
CA GLN A 170 1.32 14.78 -6.19
C GLN A 170 0.72 15.00 -7.59
N GLU A 171 1.52 15.46 -8.54
CA GLU A 171 1.06 15.68 -9.90
C GLU A 171 1.24 14.41 -10.76
N ASN A 172 2.46 13.86 -10.76
CA ASN A 172 2.83 12.63 -11.48
C ASN A 172 3.52 11.62 -10.55
N GLY A 173 2.96 11.43 -9.35
CA GLY A 173 3.54 10.60 -8.29
C GLY A 173 4.36 11.40 -7.27
N LYS A 174 4.88 10.71 -6.27
CA LYS A 174 5.47 11.30 -5.06
C LYS A 174 6.71 12.18 -5.30
N PHE A 175 7.40 12.01 -6.42
CA PHE A 175 8.56 12.83 -6.79
C PHE A 175 8.22 14.09 -7.60
N SER A 176 6.93 14.34 -7.83
CA SER A 176 6.42 15.55 -8.49
C SER A 176 5.46 16.31 -7.57
N PRO A 177 5.94 16.90 -6.45
CA PRO A 177 5.08 17.57 -5.52
C PRO A 177 4.53 18.89 -6.09
N ARG A 178 3.26 19.19 -5.80
CA ARG A 178 2.61 20.48 -6.01
C ARG A 178 2.04 21.02 -4.70
N PRO A 179 1.83 22.34 -4.57
CA PRO A 179 1.06 22.88 -3.46
C PRO A 179 -0.35 22.29 -3.42
N LEU A 180 -0.88 22.10 -2.22
CA LEU A 180 -2.29 21.74 -2.04
C LEU A 180 -3.18 22.93 -2.36
N ALA A 181 -4.33 22.67 -2.95
CA ALA A 181 -5.39 23.66 -3.06
C ALA A 181 -6.08 23.84 -1.69
N ASP A 182 -6.65 25.03 -1.48
CA ASP A 182 -7.42 25.32 -0.27
C ASP A 182 -8.58 24.31 -0.13
N GLY A 183 -8.69 23.68 1.03
CA GLY A 183 -9.73 22.71 1.35
C GLY A 183 -9.46 21.28 0.86
N GLU A 184 -8.50 21.02 -0.02
CA GLU A 184 -8.27 19.73 -0.66
C GLU A 184 -8.13 18.57 0.36
N LEU A 185 -7.39 18.77 1.45
CA LEU A 185 -7.28 17.79 2.53
C LEU A 185 -8.61 17.59 3.28
N ALA A 186 -9.30 18.68 3.58
CA ALA A 186 -10.58 18.63 4.29
C ALA A 186 -11.65 17.91 3.47
N ASP A 187 -11.70 18.14 2.16
CA ASP A 187 -12.66 17.50 1.25
C ASP A 187 -12.46 15.98 1.22
N VAL A 188 -11.21 15.51 1.13
CA VAL A 188 -10.91 14.07 1.16
C VAL A 188 -11.30 13.48 2.50
N LEU A 189 -10.87 14.08 3.61
CA LEU A 189 -11.19 13.56 4.95
C LEU A 189 -12.71 13.52 5.19
N THR A 190 -13.44 14.56 4.78
CA THR A 190 -14.90 14.63 4.89
C THR A 190 -15.57 13.52 4.08
N ARG A 191 -15.20 13.36 2.82
CA ARG A 191 -15.77 12.32 1.96
C ARG A 191 -15.56 10.91 2.55
N TRP A 192 -14.39 10.61 3.08
CA TRP A 192 -14.12 9.32 3.77
C TRP A 192 -15.00 9.14 5.01
N GLN A 193 -15.19 10.19 5.82
CA GLN A 193 -16.08 10.14 6.99
C GLN A 193 -17.55 9.90 6.58
N GLU A 194 -18.03 10.62 5.57
CA GLU A 194 -19.41 10.52 5.11
C GLU A 194 -19.71 9.17 4.47
N THR A 195 -18.81 8.68 3.59
CA THR A 195 -19.04 7.43 2.86
C THR A 195 -18.97 6.20 3.76
N LEU A 196 -17.97 6.13 4.65
CA LEU A 196 -17.89 5.03 5.60
C LEU A 196 -19.03 5.08 6.62
N GLY A 197 -19.45 6.28 7.03
CA GLY A 197 -20.59 6.50 7.90
C GLY A 197 -20.58 5.57 9.11
N GLU A 198 -21.69 4.87 9.37
CA GLU A 198 -21.82 3.90 10.45
C GLU A 198 -21.39 2.48 10.05
N ARG A 199 -21.18 2.23 8.76
CA ARG A 199 -20.90 0.90 8.21
C ARG A 199 -19.44 0.51 8.18
N GLY A 200 -18.53 1.51 8.21
CA GLY A 200 -17.10 1.28 8.17
C GLY A 200 -16.38 1.93 9.35
N TRP A 201 -15.07 1.70 9.45
CA TRP A 201 -14.22 2.29 10.47
C TRP A 201 -12.88 2.70 9.87
N ASN A 202 -12.51 3.96 10.03
CA ASN A 202 -11.24 4.50 9.49
C ASN A 202 -10.05 4.19 10.40
N ALA A 203 -8.93 3.80 9.81
CA ALA A 203 -7.62 3.99 10.38
C ALA A 203 -7.17 5.42 10.08
N LEU A 204 -7.23 6.31 11.08
CA LEU A 204 -6.93 7.73 10.93
C LEU A 204 -5.43 7.95 11.09
N TYR A 205 -4.77 8.51 10.09
CA TYR A 205 -3.35 8.85 10.14
C TYR A 205 -3.04 10.01 9.18
N LEU A 206 -1.94 10.71 9.39
CA LEU A 206 -1.45 11.76 8.50
C LEU A 206 -0.01 11.51 8.04
N GLU A 207 0.70 10.64 8.74
CA GLU A 207 2.07 10.23 8.42
C GLU A 207 2.33 8.80 8.91
N ASN A 208 3.29 8.14 8.29
CA ASN A 208 3.78 6.82 8.69
C ASN A 208 5.24 6.63 8.22
N HIS A 209 5.76 5.40 8.26
CA HIS A 209 7.12 5.09 7.82
C HIS A 209 7.35 5.26 6.30
N ASP A 210 6.29 5.29 5.49
CA ASP A 210 6.33 5.44 4.04
C ASP A 210 5.99 6.86 3.57
N GLN A 211 5.56 7.74 4.47
CA GLN A 211 5.07 9.06 4.13
C GLN A 211 5.91 10.18 4.77
N PRO A 212 6.02 11.34 4.12
CA PRO A 212 6.63 12.52 4.73
C PRO A 212 5.92 12.93 6.02
N ARG A 213 6.65 13.61 6.91
CA ARG A 213 6.11 14.15 8.16
C ARG A 213 4.96 15.13 7.89
N ALA A 214 3.85 14.97 8.62
CA ALA A 214 2.60 15.69 8.38
C ALA A 214 2.75 17.22 8.43
N VAL A 215 3.50 17.74 9.40
CA VAL A 215 3.73 19.20 9.53
C VAL A 215 4.49 19.75 8.34
N ALA A 216 5.49 19.02 7.84
CA ALA A 216 6.26 19.43 6.66
C ALA A 216 5.43 19.42 5.38
N ARG A 217 4.40 18.56 5.32
CA ARG A 217 3.57 18.37 4.14
C ARG A 217 2.31 19.21 4.11
N PHE A 218 1.60 19.29 5.23
CA PHE A 218 0.27 19.88 5.33
C PHE A 218 0.26 21.18 6.16
N GLY A 219 1.38 21.57 6.75
CA GLY A 219 1.51 22.73 7.62
C GLY A 219 2.59 23.70 7.17
N ASP A 220 2.93 24.62 8.07
CA ASP A 220 4.06 25.55 7.91
C ASP A 220 5.15 25.23 8.96
N PRO A 221 6.16 24.43 8.60
CA PRO A 221 7.19 24.01 9.54
C PRO A 221 8.15 25.13 9.98
N GLN A 222 8.13 26.29 9.30
CA GLN A 222 9.06 27.38 9.57
C GLN A 222 8.45 28.48 10.45
N LYS A 223 7.21 28.89 10.14
CA LYS A 223 6.58 30.04 10.78
C LYS A 223 5.55 29.67 11.83
N ALA A 224 4.90 28.50 11.67
CA ALA A 224 3.77 28.08 12.50
C ALA A 224 3.86 26.57 12.81
N TRP A 225 5.04 26.09 13.20
CA TRP A 225 5.29 24.67 13.47
C TRP A 225 4.36 24.09 14.55
N PHE A 226 4.27 24.75 15.69
CA PHE A 226 3.45 24.29 16.81
C PHE A 226 1.95 24.35 16.48
N GLU A 227 1.49 25.45 15.90
CA GLU A 227 0.11 25.61 15.45
C GLU A 227 -0.27 24.60 14.39
N SER A 228 0.63 24.33 13.43
CA SER A 228 0.43 23.30 12.41
C SER A 228 0.30 21.91 13.03
N ALA A 229 1.22 21.53 13.91
CA ALA A 229 1.21 20.23 14.56
C ALA A 229 -0.07 20.01 15.37
N THR A 230 -0.47 20.99 16.16
CA THR A 230 -1.66 20.92 17.01
C THR A 230 -2.96 20.99 16.21
N ALA A 231 -3.02 21.80 15.16
CA ALA A 231 -4.20 21.87 14.28
C ALA A 231 -4.41 20.54 13.52
N LEU A 232 -3.35 19.98 12.96
CA LEU A 232 -3.40 18.68 12.27
C LEU A 232 -3.81 17.55 13.22
N ALA A 233 -3.24 17.51 14.43
CA ALA A 233 -3.62 16.54 15.44
C ALA A 233 -5.12 16.68 15.81
N THR A 234 -5.59 17.90 16.03
CA THR A 234 -6.99 18.17 16.33
C THR A 234 -7.90 17.71 15.18
N ALA A 235 -7.52 18.01 13.94
CA ALA A 235 -8.32 17.70 12.76
C ALA A 235 -8.57 16.20 12.62
N TYR A 236 -7.57 15.33 12.81
CA TYR A 236 -7.79 13.90 12.58
C TYR A 236 -8.16 13.11 13.85
N PHE A 237 -7.74 13.53 15.06
CA PHE A 237 -8.14 12.86 16.30
C PHE A 237 -9.65 12.98 16.60
N LEU A 238 -10.29 14.05 16.15
CA LEU A 238 -11.71 14.29 16.41
C LEU A 238 -12.63 13.68 15.35
N GLN A 239 -12.09 12.94 14.40
CA GLN A 239 -12.86 12.19 13.42
C GLN A 239 -13.29 10.81 13.96
N ARG A 240 -14.30 10.22 13.34
CA ARG A 240 -14.71 8.86 13.64
C ARG A 240 -13.71 7.88 13.04
N GLY A 241 -13.03 7.12 13.90
CA GLY A 241 -12.00 6.14 13.52
C GLY A 241 -11.00 5.91 14.65
N THR A 242 -9.99 5.12 14.38
CA THR A 242 -8.88 4.87 15.30
C THR A 242 -7.67 5.69 14.84
N PRO A 243 -7.19 6.67 15.64
CA PRO A 243 -6.00 7.42 15.29
C PRO A 243 -4.73 6.59 15.47
N PHE A 244 -3.90 6.60 14.45
CA PHE A 244 -2.56 6.03 14.45
C PHE A 244 -1.54 7.14 14.55
N ILE A 245 -0.71 7.09 15.59
CA ILE A 245 0.32 8.07 15.86
C ILE A 245 1.67 7.46 15.48
N TYR A 246 2.31 8.05 14.46
CA TYR A 246 3.65 7.61 14.09
C TYR A 246 4.68 8.18 15.08
N GLN A 247 5.68 7.39 15.45
CA GLN A 247 6.74 7.81 16.39
C GLN A 247 7.34 9.17 16.00
N GLY A 248 7.37 10.10 16.94
CA GLY A 248 7.80 11.48 16.72
C GLY A 248 6.71 12.46 16.31
N GLN A 249 5.55 11.96 15.86
CA GLN A 249 4.41 12.82 15.51
C GLN A 249 3.89 13.55 16.76
N GLU A 250 3.91 12.89 17.92
CA GLU A 250 3.49 13.44 19.22
C GLU A 250 4.31 14.66 19.68
N ILE A 251 5.50 14.84 19.12
CA ILE A 251 6.36 16.01 19.35
C ILE A 251 6.50 16.90 18.12
N GLY A 252 5.67 16.70 17.08
CA GLY A 252 5.71 17.46 15.83
C GLY A 252 7.02 17.32 15.07
N MET A 253 7.64 16.13 15.08
CA MET A 253 8.91 15.86 14.40
C MET A 253 8.83 16.22 12.92
N LEU A 254 9.87 16.87 12.42
CA LEU A 254 10.06 17.16 10.99
C LEU A 254 10.94 16.09 10.34
N GLY A 255 10.85 15.97 9.01
CA GLY A 255 11.69 15.07 8.23
C GLY A 255 13.17 15.46 8.27
N GLY A 256 14.05 14.49 7.99
CA GLY A 256 15.47 14.71 7.83
C GLY A 256 15.80 15.58 6.61
N GLN A 257 16.93 16.29 6.66
CA GLN A 257 17.46 16.99 5.49
C GLN A 257 18.48 16.10 4.79
N PHE A 258 18.10 15.57 3.64
CA PHE A 258 18.96 14.77 2.78
C PHE A 258 19.43 15.65 1.63
N THR A 259 20.76 15.79 1.46
CA THR A 259 21.36 16.70 0.49
C THR A 259 22.17 15.99 -0.59
N ARG A 260 22.48 14.71 -0.39
CA ARG A 260 23.29 13.92 -1.33
C ARG A 260 22.55 12.63 -1.69
N PRO A 261 22.70 12.12 -2.92
CA PRO A 261 22.14 10.83 -3.33
C PRO A 261 22.50 9.66 -2.37
N THR A 262 23.70 9.73 -1.76
CA THR A 262 24.21 8.73 -0.81
C THR A 262 23.49 8.74 0.56
N ASP A 263 22.68 9.75 0.83
CA ASP A 263 21.93 9.85 2.07
C ASP A 263 20.63 9.02 2.00
N PHE A 264 20.18 8.66 0.79
CA PHE A 264 19.01 7.82 0.56
C PHE A 264 19.36 6.34 0.61
N ARG A 265 18.50 5.54 1.21
CA ARG A 265 18.64 4.07 1.30
C ARG A 265 17.44 3.33 0.74
N ASP A 266 16.30 4.00 0.60
CA ASP A 266 15.12 3.37 0.06
C ASP A 266 15.27 3.13 -1.46
N VAL A 267 14.76 1.98 -1.90
CA VAL A 267 14.95 1.50 -3.27
C VAL A 267 14.26 2.39 -4.30
N GLU A 268 13.11 2.97 -3.97
CA GLU A 268 12.33 3.80 -4.90
C GLU A 268 13.02 5.14 -5.16
N SER A 269 13.48 5.85 -4.11
CA SER A 269 14.29 7.07 -4.25
C SER A 269 15.55 6.81 -5.05
N LEU A 270 16.25 5.69 -4.79
CA LEU A 270 17.46 5.33 -5.53
C LEU A 270 17.18 5.04 -7.01
N ASN A 271 16.09 4.35 -7.32
CA ASN A 271 15.68 4.08 -8.70
C ASN A 271 15.30 5.38 -9.42
N TYR A 272 14.54 6.25 -8.76
CA TYR A 272 14.20 7.56 -9.29
C TYR A 272 15.45 8.41 -9.61
N LEU A 273 16.39 8.47 -8.67
CA LEU A 273 17.65 9.20 -8.86
C LEU A 273 18.45 8.64 -10.04
N ARG A 274 18.58 7.32 -10.15
CA ARG A 274 19.28 6.67 -11.27
C ARG A 274 18.65 6.99 -12.62
N ALA A 275 17.32 7.05 -12.69
CA ALA A 275 16.60 7.36 -13.93
C ALA A 275 16.69 8.83 -14.34
N HIS A 276 16.94 9.77 -13.38
CA HIS A 276 16.87 11.22 -13.63
C HIS A 276 18.20 11.97 -13.46
N THR A 277 19.27 11.32 -12.99
CA THR A 277 20.60 11.95 -12.77
C THR A 277 21.73 11.32 -13.59
N GLY A 278 21.40 10.51 -14.59
CA GLY A 278 22.36 9.88 -15.53
C GLY A 278 22.84 10.82 -16.61
#